data_2173f30ec7dbfcdc9aecc86e7a1b5707
#
_entry.id   2173f30ec7dbfcdc9aecc86e7a1b5707
#
_cell.length_a   1.000
_cell.length_b   1.000
_cell.length_c   1.000
_cell.angle_alpha   90.00
_cell.angle_beta   90.00
_cell.angle_gamma   90.00
#
_symmetry.space_group_name_H-M   'P 1'
#
loop_
_entity.id
_entity.type
_entity.pdbx_description
1 polymer ?
#
loop_
_entity_poly.entity_id
_entity_poly.type
_entity_poly.pdbx_seq_one_letter_code
_entity_poly.pdbx_strand_id
1 'polypeptide(L)'
;PAFIDQYNFYHTDSPKKKIYKIKINKDNKIINKKIFKKLSPEDGSPDGMTLDKYKNLWVAHFNGARVSVFNKNAKLIHKINLPAQNITNCAFGGQNNNELFITSATKGMNKAGLQKFRYSGFLFSVKTNSKGILQKKFILSNEKKRSLL
;
A
#
# COMPACT_ATOMS: atom_id res chain seq x y z
N PRO A 1 4.28 0.42 -6.19
CA PRO A 1 4.54 1.85 -5.93
C PRO A 1 3.25 2.62 -5.65
N ALA A 2 3.36 3.75 -4.90
CA ALA A 2 2.27 4.69 -4.68
C ALA A 2 2.69 6.07 -5.23
N PHE A 3 2.05 6.54 -6.27
CA PHE A 3 2.41 7.77 -6.97
C PHE A 3 1.85 9.00 -6.24
N ILE A 4 2.73 9.93 -5.87
CA ILE A 4 2.40 11.23 -5.31
C ILE A 4 1.95 12.18 -6.43
N ASP A 5 2.67 12.12 -7.55
CA ASP A 5 2.44 12.83 -8.80
C ASP A 5 3.12 12.07 -9.96
N GLN A 6 3.20 12.67 -11.15
CA GLN A 6 3.78 12.05 -12.35
C GLN A 6 5.25 11.63 -12.19
N TYR A 7 6.02 12.33 -11.35
CA TYR A 7 7.47 12.13 -11.23
C TYR A 7 7.92 11.65 -9.86
N ASN A 8 7.03 11.64 -8.86
CA ASN A 8 7.36 11.29 -7.49
C ASN A 8 6.48 10.13 -7.02
N PHE A 9 7.10 9.11 -6.42
CA PHE A 9 6.38 7.96 -5.88
C PHE A 9 7.11 7.33 -4.69
N TYR A 10 6.36 6.54 -3.92
CA TYR A 10 6.93 5.66 -2.91
C TYR A 10 7.12 4.26 -3.48
N HIS A 11 8.17 3.57 -3.01
CA HIS A 11 8.49 2.20 -3.36
C HIS A 11 8.93 1.43 -2.12
N THR A 12 8.41 0.21 -1.92
CA THR A 12 8.80 -0.69 -0.83
C THR A 12 9.96 -1.59 -1.25
N ASP A 13 10.94 -1.74 -0.37
CA ASP A 13 11.98 -2.78 -0.40
C ASP A 13 11.70 -3.68 0.82
N SER A 14 10.81 -4.66 0.64
CA SER A 14 10.29 -5.48 1.72
C SER A 14 11.39 -6.26 2.46
N PRO A 15 12.38 -6.90 1.78
CA PRO A 15 13.47 -7.58 2.46
C PRO A 15 14.30 -6.65 3.34
N LYS A 16 14.55 -5.42 2.90
CA LYS A 16 15.31 -4.42 3.67
C LYS A 16 14.47 -3.64 4.67
N LYS A 17 13.15 -3.91 4.75
CA LYS A 17 12.19 -3.20 5.60
C LYS A 17 12.22 -1.69 5.41
N LYS A 18 12.40 -1.23 4.16
CA LYS A 18 12.53 0.18 3.81
C LYS A 18 11.44 0.62 2.83
N ILE A 19 11.03 1.86 3.00
CA ILE A 19 10.20 2.56 2.03
C ILE A 19 11.06 3.71 1.49
N TYR A 20 11.18 3.79 0.18
CA TYR A 20 11.90 4.87 -0.50
C TYR A 20 10.92 5.88 -1.07
N LYS A 21 11.30 7.14 -1.05
CA LYS A 21 10.72 8.19 -1.89
C LYS A 21 11.64 8.38 -3.10
N ILE A 22 11.09 8.21 -4.28
CA ILE A 22 11.82 8.22 -5.54
C ILE A 22 11.29 9.36 -6.40
N LYS A 23 12.21 10.08 -7.06
CA LYS A 23 11.92 11.07 -8.11
C LYS A 23 12.54 10.61 -9.43
N ILE A 24 11.76 10.68 -10.51
CA ILE A 24 12.20 10.42 -11.88
C ILE A 24 12.13 11.69 -12.71
N ASN A 25 12.87 11.73 -13.82
CA ASN A 25 12.78 12.77 -14.82
C ASN A 25 11.77 12.41 -15.93
N LYS A 26 11.68 13.24 -16.99
CA LYS A 26 10.79 13.02 -18.14
C LYS A 26 11.13 11.75 -18.93
N ASP A 27 12.39 11.29 -18.87
CA ASP A 27 12.88 10.06 -19.54
C ASP A 27 12.72 8.82 -18.64
N ASN A 28 11.95 8.92 -17.55
CA ASN A 28 11.74 7.88 -16.53
C ASN A 28 13.04 7.41 -15.83
N LYS A 29 14.11 8.21 -15.86
CA LYS A 29 15.35 7.91 -15.13
C LYS A 29 15.25 8.41 -13.70
N ILE A 30 15.71 7.59 -12.74
CA ILE A 30 15.76 7.98 -11.32
C ILE A 30 16.79 9.09 -11.15
N ILE A 31 16.36 10.25 -10.68
CA ILE A 31 17.20 11.40 -10.38
C ILE A 31 17.36 11.66 -8.88
N ASN A 32 16.49 11.06 -8.05
CA ASN A 32 16.63 11.10 -6.59
C ASN A 32 15.99 9.83 -5.99
N LYS A 33 16.66 9.23 -5.01
CA LYS A 33 16.15 8.10 -4.21
C LYS A 33 16.63 8.28 -2.78
N LYS A 34 15.68 8.43 -1.85
CA LYS A 34 16.00 8.55 -0.42
C LYS A 34 15.08 7.68 0.41
N ILE A 35 15.57 7.25 1.55
CA ILE A 35 14.77 6.49 2.52
C ILE A 35 13.70 7.45 3.06
N PHE A 36 12.44 7.05 2.89
CA PHE A 36 11.31 7.72 3.52
C PHE A 36 11.07 7.18 4.92
N LYS A 37 11.06 5.83 5.07
CA LYS A 37 10.86 5.14 6.34
C LYS A 37 11.64 3.84 6.37
N LYS A 38 12.27 3.55 7.51
CA LYS A 38 12.77 2.22 7.87
C LYS A 38 11.85 1.67 8.95
N LEU A 39 11.35 0.47 8.77
CA LEU A 39 10.52 -0.24 9.75
C LEU A 39 11.43 -1.02 10.70
N SER A 40 10.99 -1.17 11.94
CA SER A 40 11.66 -2.02 12.92
C SER A 40 11.38 -3.52 12.65
N PRO A 41 12.19 -4.45 13.17
CA PRO A 41 11.97 -5.88 12.96
C PRO A 41 10.58 -6.37 13.34
N GLU A 42 10.04 -5.88 14.45
CA GLU A 42 8.72 -6.22 15.01
C GLU A 42 7.54 -5.66 14.20
N ASP A 43 7.81 -4.68 13.34
CA ASP A 43 6.78 -4.09 12.49
C ASP A 43 6.36 -4.97 11.30
N GLY A 44 7.07 -6.08 11.07
CA GLY A 44 6.94 -6.84 9.83
C GLY A 44 7.66 -6.17 8.66
N SER A 45 7.26 -6.47 7.43
CA SER A 45 7.83 -5.89 6.22
C SER A 45 6.82 -5.03 5.48
N PRO A 46 7.21 -3.87 4.92
CA PRO A 46 6.30 -3.05 4.13
C PRO A 46 5.99 -3.78 2.81
N ASP A 47 4.70 -3.86 2.47
CA ASP A 47 4.21 -4.51 1.26
C ASP A 47 3.43 -3.51 0.40
N GLY A 48 2.20 -3.81 -0.01
CA GLY A 48 1.39 -2.92 -0.80
C GLY A 48 1.04 -1.61 -0.08
N MET A 49 0.80 -0.56 -0.84
CA MET A 49 0.55 0.77 -0.29
C MET A 49 -0.30 1.64 -1.20
N THR A 50 -1.00 2.58 -0.60
CA THR A 50 -1.80 3.59 -1.30
C THR A 50 -1.65 4.97 -0.64
N LEU A 51 -2.14 6.01 -1.29
CA LEU A 51 -2.17 7.37 -0.75
C LEU A 51 -3.61 7.84 -0.54
N ASP A 52 -3.81 8.63 0.51
CA ASP A 52 -5.04 9.38 0.69
C ASP A 52 -4.95 10.78 0.06
N LYS A 53 -6.08 11.50 0.05
CA LYS A 53 -6.19 12.86 -0.51
C LYS A 53 -5.24 13.89 0.15
N TYR A 54 -4.78 13.61 1.37
CA TYR A 54 -3.82 14.45 2.08
C TYR A 54 -2.36 14.02 1.81
N LYS A 55 -2.17 13.03 0.90
CA LYS A 55 -0.88 12.40 0.57
C LYS A 55 -0.23 11.69 1.76
N ASN A 56 -1.02 11.25 2.74
CA ASN A 56 -0.54 10.30 3.73
C ASN A 56 -0.39 8.92 3.09
N LEU A 57 0.68 8.21 3.44
CA LEU A 57 1.01 6.91 2.90
C LEU A 57 0.43 5.82 3.80
N TRP A 58 -0.47 5.01 3.25
CA TRP A 58 -1.09 3.84 3.87
C TRP A 58 -0.32 2.61 3.43
N VAL A 59 0.24 1.87 4.37
CA VAL A 59 1.17 0.76 4.10
C VAL A 59 0.67 -0.51 4.76
N ALA A 60 0.50 -1.57 3.98
CA ALA A 60 0.27 -2.93 4.46
C ALA A 60 1.56 -3.53 5.01
N HIS A 61 1.46 -4.27 6.12
CA HIS A 61 2.61 -4.91 6.75
C HIS A 61 2.53 -6.43 6.65
N PHE A 62 3.37 -7.02 5.80
CA PHE A 62 3.54 -8.48 5.76
C PHE A 62 4.18 -8.94 7.07
N ASN A 63 3.60 -9.93 7.73
CA ASN A 63 3.99 -10.40 9.07
C ASN A 63 3.89 -9.32 10.16
N GLY A 64 3.02 -8.31 9.97
CA GLY A 64 2.84 -7.20 10.92
C GLY A 64 1.40 -7.00 11.39
N ALA A 65 0.44 -7.77 10.86
CA ALA A 65 -0.98 -7.78 11.23
C ALA A 65 -1.64 -6.40 11.25
N ARG A 66 -1.23 -5.48 10.35
CA ARG A 66 -1.74 -4.10 10.33
C ARG A 66 -1.54 -3.36 9.03
N VAL A 67 -2.26 -2.26 8.89
CA VAL A 67 -1.97 -1.15 7.99
C VAL A 67 -1.51 0.03 8.83
N SER A 68 -0.40 0.67 8.47
CA SER A 68 0.12 1.90 9.10
C SER A 68 -0.06 3.09 8.19
N VAL A 69 -0.36 4.26 8.76
CA VAL A 69 -0.52 5.51 8.03
C VAL A 69 0.59 6.47 8.43
N PHE A 70 1.40 6.87 7.47
CA PHE A 70 2.48 7.82 7.66
C PHE A 70 2.18 9.15 6.96
N ASN A 71 2.43 10.27 7.64
CA ASN A 71 2.35 11.57 7.00
C ASN A 71 3.59 11.83 6.10
N LYS A 72 3.61 12.98 5.40
CA LYS A 72 4.71 13.38 4.49
C LYS A 72 6.10 13.43 5.15
N ASN A 73 6.17 13.53 6.48
CA ASN A 73 7.40 13.56 7.28
C ASN A 73 7.75 12.19 7.87
N ALA A 74 7.15 11.08 7.36
CA ALA A 74 7.35 9.71 7.84
C ALA A 74 6.95 9.47 9.31
N LYS A 75 6.17 10.37 9.93
CA LYS A 75 5.59 10.18 11.25
C LYS A 75 4.38 9.27 11.14
N LEU A 76 4.32 8.22 11.97
CA LEU A 76 3.12 7.39 12.12
C LEU A 76 2.01 8.24 12.74
N ILE A 77 0.87 8.35 12.05
CA ILE A 77 -0.29 9.13 12.49
C ILE A 77 -1.52 8.27 12.78
N HIS A 78 -1.58 7.06 12.22
CA HIS A 78 -2.67 6.12 12.47
C HIS A 78 -2.24 4.68 12.21
N LYS A 79 -2.93 3.73 12.84
CA LYS A 79 -2.70 2.30 12.67
C LYS A 79 -4.02 1.54 12.74
N ILE A 80 -4.25 0.62 11.79
CA ILE A 80 -5.39 -0.31 11.77
C ILE A 80 -4.82 -1.70 12.01
N ASN A 81 -5.11 -2.31 13.16
CA ASN A 81 -4.76 -3.70 13.45
C ASN A 81 -5.79 -4.63 12.80
N LEU A 82 -5.33 -5.79 12.31
CA LEU A 82 -6.14 -6.76 11.59
C LEU A 82 -5.98 -8.15 12.20
N PRO A 83 -7.02 -8.98 12.20
CA PRO A 83 -6.97 -10.36 12.69
C PRO A 83 -6.36 -11.32 11.65
N ALA A 84 -5.39 -10.85 10.88
CA ALA A 84 -4.64 -11.57 9.85
C ALA A 84 -3.16 -11.19 9.95
N GLN A 85 -2.25 -12.16 9.86
CA GLN A 85 -0.82 -11.93 10.09
C GLN A 85 -0.17 -11.19 8.93
N ASN A 86 -0.39 -11.66 7.69
CA ASN A 86 0.25 -11.14 6.50
C ASN A 86 -0.69 -10.20 5.76
N ILE A 87 -0.59 -8.92 6.01
CA ILE A 87 -1.32 -7.90 5.27
C ILE A 87 -0.51 -7.54 4.04
N THR A 88 -1.10 -7.73 2.85
CA THR A 88 -0.34 -7.70 1.59
C THR A 88 -0.54 -6.42 0.79
N ASN A 89 -1.76 -5.87 0.78
CA ASN A 89 -2.04 -4.64 0.05
C ASN A 89 -3.21 -3.89 0.67
N CYS A 90 -3.34 -2.62 0.32
CA CYS A 90 -4.52 -1.81 0.65
C CYS A 90 -4.82 -0.82 -0.49
N ALA A 91 -6.10 -0.57 -0.73
CA ALA A 91 -6.57 0.37 -1.75
C ALA A 91 -7.87 1.03 -1.31
N PHE A 92 -8.01 2.31 -1.61
CA PHE A 92 -9.27 3.02 -1.41
C PHE A 92 -10.26 2.72 -2.53
N GLY A 93 -11.53 2.64 -2.16
CA GLY A 93 -12.66 2.42 -3.06
C GLY A 93 -13.99 2.76 -2.39
N GLY A 94 -15.07 2.11 -2.87
CA GLY A 94 -16.43 2.43 -2.46
C GLY A 94 -16.96 3.69 -3.14
N GLN A 95 -18.26 3.96 -2.99
CA GLN A 95 -18.96 5.05 -3.68
C GLN A 95 -18.33 6.43 -3.40
N ASN A 96 -17.87 6.67 -2.16
CA ASN A 96 -17.28 7.94 -1.75
C ASN A 96 -15.75 7.90 -1.68
N ASN A 97 -15.12 6.82 -2.18
CA ASN A 97 -13.67 6.59 -2.14
C ASN A 97 -13.08 6.72 -0.72
N ASN A 98 -13.84 6.34 0.31
CA ASN A 98 -13.47 6.39 1.73
C ASN A 98 -13.52 5.02 2.41
N GLU A 99 -13.67 3.97 1.65
CA GLU A 99 -13.59 2.59 2.10
C GLU A 99 -12.22 2.03 1.72
N LEU A 100 -11.47 1.55 2.71
CA LEU A 100 -10.17 0.93 2.51
C LEU A 100 -10.37 -0.58 2.40
N PHE A 101 -10.09 -1.15 1.24
CA PHE A 101 -10.02 -2.59 1.00
C PHE A 101 -8.60 -3.07 1.29
N ILE A 102 -8.49 -4.18 2.05
CA ILE A 102 -7.22 -4.68 2.55
C ILE A 102 -7.14 -6.18 2.27
N THR A 103 -6.11 -6.61 1.56
CA THR A 103 -5.85 -8.02 1.27
C THR A 103 -4.88 -8.63 2.26
N SER A 104 -5.02 -9.93 2.50
CA SER A 104 -4.12 -10.70 3.35
C SER A 104 -3.76 -12.05 2.72
N ALA A 105 -2.73 -12.73 3.26
CA ALA A 105 -2.27 -14.01 2.76
C ALA A 105 -1.94 -14.99 3.91
N THR A 106 -1.98 -16.28 3.59
CA THR A 106 -1.54 -17.38 4.48
C THR A 106 -0.10 -17.84 4.20
N LYS A 107 0.56 -17.26 3.20
CA LYS A 107 1.90 -17.67 2.74
C LYS A 107 2.91 -17.67 3.89
N GLY A 108 3.59 -18.80 4.10
CA GLY A 108 4.64 -18.95 5.12
C GLY A 108 4.12 -19.09 6.56
N MET A 109 2.82 -19.22 6.77
CA MET A 109 2.23 -19.44 8.08
C MET A 109 2.23 -20.94 8.44
N ASN A 110 2.58 -21.25 9.70
CA ASN A 110 2.42 -22.59 10.26
C ASN A 110 1.03 -22.77 10.91
N LYS A 111 0.72 -23.99 11.39
CA LYS A 111 -0.58 -24.32 12.00
C LYS A 111 -0.93 -23.39 13.17
N ALA A 112 0.02 -23.09 14.06
CA ALA A 112 -0.20 -22.20 15.20
C ALA A 112 -0.51 -20.76 14.75
N GLY A 113 0.19 -20.25 13.73
CA GLY A 113 -0.08 -18.95 13.12
C GLY A 113 -1.48 -18.88 12.50
N LEU A 114 -1.92 -19.93 11.78
CA LEU A 114 -3.26 -20.01 11.19
C LEU A 114 -4.35 -20.08 12.27
N GLN A 115 -4.11 -20.75 13.38
CA GLN A 115 -5.04 -20.77 14.51
C GLN A 115 -5.16 -19.40 15.18
N LYS A 116 -4.05 -18.70 15.37
CA LYS A 116 -4.00 -17.37 15.97
C LYS A 116 -4.62 -16.29 15.06
N PHE A 117 -4.37 -16.37 13.76
CA PHE A 117 -4.81 -15.39 12.76
C PHE A 117 -5.76 -16.05 11.74
N ARG A 118 -6.92 -16.53 12.22
CA ARG A 118 -7.91 -17.32 11.43
C ARG A 118 -8.39 -16.65 10.16
N TYR A 119 -8.31 -15.33 10.09
CA TYR A 119 -8.78 -14.56 8.93
C TYR A 119 -7.66 -14.22 7.95
N SER A 120 -6.48 -14.84 8.08
CA SER A 120 -5.42 -14.71 7.06
C SER A 120 -5.88 -15.33 5.75
N GLY A 121 -5.65 -14.61 4.65
CA GLY A 121 -6.16 -14.96 3.32
C GLY A 121 -7.49 -14.30 2.95
N PHE A 122 -8.15 -13.62 3.90
CA PHE A 122 -9.39 -12.89 3.66
C PHE A 122 -9.15 -11.50 3.08
N LEU A 123 -10.19 -10.96 2.43
CA LEU A 123 -10.33 -9.55 2.09
C LEU A 123 -11.08 -8.85 3.22
N PHE A 124 -10.54 -7.73 3.67
CA PHE A 124 -11.16 -6.86 4.66
C PHE A 124 -11.57 -5.54 4.02
N SER A 125 -12.59 -4.90 4.57
CA SER A 125 -12.91 -3.51 4.29
C SER A 125 -13.13 -2.73 5.58
N VAL A 126 -12.79 -1.45 5.56
CA VAL A 126 -13.02 -0.54 6.68
C VAL A 126 -13.35 0.86 6.16
N LYS A 127 -14.43 1.45 6.68
CA LYS A 127 -14.71 2.87 6.43
C LYS A 127 -13.70 3.73 7.17
N THR A 128 -13.17 4.74 6.48
CA THR A 128 -12.19 5.67 7.02
C THR A 128 -12.69 7.10 6.97
N ASN A 129 -12.12 7.97 7.81
CA ASN A 129 -12.35 9.42 7.74
C ASN A 129 -11.51 10.10 6.63
N SER A 130 -10.69 9.34 5.92
CA SER A 130 -9.92 9.81 4.78
C SER A 130 -10.52 9.31 3.47
N LYS A 131 -10.18 9.96 2.36
CA LYS A 131 -10.53 9.53 1.00
C LYS A 131 -9.27 9.21 0.24
N GLY A 132 -9.32 8.20 -0.62
CA GLY A 132 -8.23 7.89 -1.54
C GLY A 132 -8.06 8.97 -2.62
N ILE A 133 -6.91 8.96 -3.26
CA ILE A 133 -6.68 9.72 -4.49
C ILE A 133 -7.35 8.96 -5.64
N LEU A 134 -8.15 9.63 -6.45
CA LEU A 134 -8.70 9.04 -7.66
C LEU A 134 -7.55 8.67 -8.60
N GLN A 135 -7.47 7.39 -8.95
CA GLN A 135 -6.47 6.90 -9.87
C GLN A 135 -6.77 7.39 -11.29
N LYS A 136 -5.74 7.79 -12.03
CA LYS A 136 -5.88 8.12 -13.45
C LYS A 136 -6.32 6.86 -14.21
N LYS A 137 -7.32 7.00 -15.07
CA LYS A 137 -7.75 5.91 -15.95
C LYS A 137 -6.64 5.59 -16.95
N PHE A 138 -6.41 4.31 -17.19
CA PHE A 138 -5.58 3.87 -18.31
C PHE A 138 -6.33 4.21 -19.61
N ILE A 139 -5.66 4.91 -20.51
CA ILE A 139 -6.22 5.28 -21.81
C ILE A 139 -5.63 4.35 -22.86
N LEU A 140 -6.44 3.49 -23.45
CA LEU A 140 -6.07 2.71 -24.63
C LEU A 140 -6.04 3.63 -25.85
N SER A 141 -4.98 3.52 -26.67
CA SER A 141 -4.96 4.19 -27.99
C SER A 141 -6.15 3.67 -28.84
N ASN A 142 -6.66 4.51 -29.73
CA ASN A 142 -7.85 4.18 -30.55
C ASN A 142 -7.68 2.90 -31.41
N GLU A 143 -6.46 2.53 -31.75
CA GLU A 143 -6.13 1.29 -32.47
C GLU A 143 -6.37 0.01 -31.65
N LYS A 144 -6.18 0.07 -30.32
CA LYS A 144 -6.41 -1.07 -29.43
C LYS A 144 -7.87 -1.19 -28.94
N LYS A 145 -8.68 -0.15 -29.08
CA LYS A 145 -10.10 -0.21 -28.70
C LYS A 145 -10.94 -1.13 -29.60
N ARG A 146 -10.50 -1.36 -30.85
CA ARG A 146 -11.22 -2.22 -31.82
C ARG A 146 -10.98 -3.70 -31.65
N SER A 147 -9.97 -4.12 -30.90
CA SER A 147 -9.64 -5.55 -30.68
C SER A 147 -10.17 -6.13 -29.37
N LEU A 148 -10.89 -5.33 -28.55
CA LEU A 148 -11.44 -5.74 -27.25
C LEU A 148 -12.97 -5.67 -27.20
N LEU A 149 -13.64 -5.40 -28.34
CA LEU A 149 -15.06 -5.54 -28.59
C LEU A 149 -15.32 -6.68 -29.59
#